data_e08673f315f2f34a83a8c5c1fdc2b0f3
#
_entry.id   e08673f315f2f34a83a8c5c1fdc2b0f3
#
_cell.length_a   1.000
_cell.length_b   1.000
_cell.length_c   1.000
_cell.angle_alpha   90.00
_cell.angle_beta   90.00
_cell.angle_gamma   90.00
#
_symmetry.space_group_name_H-M   'P 1'
#
loop_
_entity.id
_entity.type
_entity.pdbx_description
1 polymer ?
#
loop_
_entity_poly.entity_id
_entity_poly.type
_entity_poly.pdbx_seq_one_letter_code
_entity_poly.pdbx_strand_id
1 'polypeptide(L)'
;MNKPWVLGVSLMLGGMLCAPQVSAEEVESLRNGVGLENDSLQAEPIRWQDDRQPIPRDYVQQPPLIPHSIEGYRINLKFNKCLTCHSWANYQQSHATKISQTHFEDRAGDVHANVAARRYNCTQCHVPQANAKPLVENQFEPVPVVRQH
;
A
#
# COMPACT_ATOMS: atom_id res chain seq x y z
N MET A 1 23.74 11.14 -79.76
CA MET A 1 24.42 10.45 -78.63
C MET A 1 23.70 10.84 -77.36
N ASN A 2 22.75 10.03 -76.96
CA ASN A 2 21.81 10.31 -75.87
C ASN A 2 22.33 9.69 -74.58
N LYS A 3 22.42 10.49 -73.52
CA LYS A 3 22.79 10.03 -72.17
C LYS A 3 21.54 9.75 -71.34
N PRO A 4 21.12 8.47 -71.15
CA PRO A 4 20.00 8.15 -70.26
C PRO A 4 20.39 7.85 -68.80
N TRP A 5 21.55 8.32 -68.32
CA TRP A 5 22.05 7.96 -66.99
C TRP A 5 21.75 8.97 -65.88
N VAL A 6 21.19 10.12 -66.20
CA VAL A 6 20.95 11.17 -65.17
C VAL A 6 19.60 11.03 -64.47
N LEU A 7 18.63 10.33 -65.06
CA LEU A 7 17.29 10.12 -64.51
C LEU A 7 17.19 9.00 -63.43
N GLY A 8 18.14 8.08 -63.45
CA GLY A 8 18.10 6.94 -62.47
C GLY A 8 18.64 7.29 -61.06
N VAL A 9 19.50 8.28 -60.95
CA VAL A 9 20.10 8.64 -59.65
C VAL A 9 19.17 9.55 -58.80
N SER A 10 18.31 10.34 -59.42
CA SER A 10 17.36 11.21 -58.70
C SER A 10 16.21 10.47 -58.01
N LEU A 11 15.85 9.25 -58.46
CA LEU A 11 14.77 8.46 -57.85
C LEU A 11 15.24 7.71 -56.57
N MET A 12 16.53 7.41 -56.48
CA MET A 12 17.11 6.72 -55.31
C MET A 12 17.33 7.65 -54.11
N LEU A 13 17.45 8.94 -54.28
CA LEU A 13 17.61 9.91 -53.18
C LEU A 13 16.29 10.34 -52.53
N GLY A 14 15.15 10.11 -53.20
CA GLY A 14 13.82 10.50 -52.66
C GLY A 14 13.19 9.48 -51.69
N GLY A 15 13.71 8.25 -51.68
CA GLY A 15 13.13 7.19 -50.82
C GLY A 15 13.67 7.13 -49.37
N MET A 16 14.63 7.94 -49.03
CA MET A 16 15.34 7.81 -47.73
C MET A 16 14.87 8.77 -46.62
N LEU A 17 13.79 9.52 -46.88
CA LEU A 17 13.31 10.57 -45.96
C LEU A 17 12.00 10.25 -45.24
N CYS A 18 11.44 9.04 -45.40
CA CYS A 18 10.28 8.58 -44.64
C CYS A 18 10.69 7.45 -43.70
N ALA A 19 11.63 7.72 -42.79
CA ALA A 19 11.76 6.90 -41.59
C ALA A 19 10.55 7.19 -40.69
N PRO A 20 9.77 6.18 -40.25
CA PRO A 20 8.75 6.41 -39.25
C PRO A 20 9.43 7.00 -38.02
N GLN A 21 9.00 8.19 -37.61
CA GLN A 21 9.42 8.74 -36.33
C GLN A 21 8.80 7.86 -35.26
N VAL A 22 9.59 7.00 -34.66
CA VAL A 22 9.21 6.31 -33.43
C VAL A 22 9.17 7.40 -32.34
N SER A 23 7.97 7.85 -32.02
CA SER A 23 7.77 8.65 -30.82
C SER A 23 8.11 7.74 -29.64
N ALA A 24 9.18 8.01 -28.92
CA ALA A 24 9.39 7.40 -27.62
C ALA A 24 8.22 7.85 -26.74
N GLU A 25 7.45 6.89 -26.24
CA GLU A 25 6.43 7.15 -25.24
C GLU A 25 7.12 7.84 -24.06
N GLU A 26 6.62 9.00 -23.69
CA GLU A 26 7.22 9.80 -22.62
C GLU A 26 7.14 8.99 -21.32
N VAL A 27 8.30 8.57 -20.80
CA VAL A 27 8.36 7.82 -19.54
C VAL A 27 8.04 8.79 -18.41
N GLU A 28 6.81 8.78 -17.94
CA GLU A 28 6.42 9.54 -16.76
C GLU A 28 7.08 8.99 -15.50
N SER A 29 7.79 9.85 -14.81
CA SER A 29 8.36 9.54 -13.51
C SER A 29 7.24 9.50 -12.46
N LEU A 30 7.32 8.56 -11.50
CA LEU A 30 6.46 8.55 -10.29
C LEU A 30 6.58 9.84 -9.44
N ARG A 31 7.47 10.73 -9.81
CA ARG A 31 7.63 12.07 -9.23
C ARG A 31 6.67 13.12 -9.83
N ASN A 32 5.60 12.73 -10.51
CA ASN A 32 4.64 13.63 -11.15
C ASN A 32 5.26 14.58 -12.20
N GLY A 33 6.17 14.07 -13.05
CA GLY A 33 6.75 14.86 -14.13
C GLY A 33 7.76 15.93 -13.67
N VAL A 34 8.14 15.94 -12.40
CA VAL A 34 9.20 16.86 -11.90
C VAL A 34 10.54 16.39 -12.42
N GLY A 35 11.29 17.31 -13.08
CA GLY A 35 12.65 17.03 -13.58
C GLY A 35 13.61 16.59 -12.47
N LEU A 36 14.63 15.80 -12.83
CA LEU A 36 15.57 15.23 -11.85
C LEU A 36 16.39 16.30 -11.09
N GLU A 37 16.55 17.46 -11.69
CA GLU A 37 17.27 18.62 -11.13
C GLU A 37 16.44 19.42 -10.10
N ASN A 38 15.14 19.14 -10.02
CA ASN A 38 14.25 19.86 -9.13
C ASN A 38 13.91 19.02 -7.89
N ASP A 39 13.60 19.68 -6.78
CA ASP A 39 13.11 19.01 -5.59
C ASP A 39 11.77 18.33 -5.89
N SER A 40 11.55 17.18 -5.27
CA SER A 40 10.24 16.51 -5.36
C SER A 40 9.15 17.38 -4.74
N LEU A 41 7.96 17.35 -5.33
CA LEU A 41 6.80 17.98 -4.73
C LEU A 41 6.60 17.42 -3.31
N GLN A 42 6.37 18.31 -2.37
CA GLN A 42 6.08 17.90 -1.00
C GLN A 42 4.80 17.05 -0.99
N ALA A 43 4.89 15.85 -0.42
CA ALA A 43 3.73 14.99 -0.26
C ALA A 43 2.69 15.67 0.65
N GLU A 44 1.42 15.54 0.30
CA GLU A 44 0.35 15.97 1.19
C GLU A 44 0.40 15.20 2.52
N PRO A 45 0.03 15.83 3.64
CA PRO A 45 -0.07 15.15 4.93
C PRO A 45 -0.98 13.92 4.83
N ILE A 46 -0.55 12.81 5.40
CA ILE A 46 -1.34 11.58 5.43
C ILE A 46 -2.62 11.84 6.21
N ARG A 47 -3.76 11.61 5.56
CA ARG A 47 -5.06 11.59 6.22
C ARG A 47 -5.42 10.14 6.49
N TRP A 48 -5.64 9.79 7.76
CA TRP A 48 -6.04 8.45 8.16
C TRP A 48 -7.53 8.25 7.91
N GLN A 49 -7.89 7.03 7.55
CA GLN A 49 -9.30 6.62 7.58
C GLN A 49 -9.81 6.63 9.03
N ASP A 50 -11.01 7.13 9.22
CA ASP A 50 -11.66 7.24 10.54
C ASP A 50 -13.15 6.86 10.46
N ASP A 51 -13.49 5.85 9.68
CA ASP A 51 -14.85 5.37 9.49
C ASP A 51 -15.32 4.41 10.59
N ARG A 52 -14.40 3.86 11.35
CA ARG A 52 -14.60 2.94 12.49
C ARG A 52 -15.30 1.63 12.15
N GLN A 53 -15.59 1.37 10.90
CA GLN A 53 -16.12 0.08 10.49
C GLN A 53 -14.98 -0.94 10.32
N PRO A 54 -15.18 -2.19 10.73
CA PRO A 54 -14.19 -3.24 10.49
C PRO A 54 -13.92 -3.41 9.00
N ILE A 55 -12.65 -3.42 8.62
CA ILE A 55 -12.22 -3.63 7.23
C ILE A 55 -12.17 -5.14 6.98
N PRO A 56 -12.81 -5.65 5.92
CA PRO A 56 -12.75 -7.06 5.56
C PRO A 56 -11.32 -7.53 5.34
N ARG A 57 -11.07 -8.80 5.64
CA ARG A 57 -9.77 -9.42 5.36
C ARG A 57 -9.73 -9.98 3.95
N ASP A 58 -8.59 -9.86 3.29
CA ASP A 58 -8.36 -10.41 1.97
C ASP A 58 -7.85 -11.86 2.02
N TYR A 59 -7.31 -12.32 3.16
CA TYR A 59 -6.87 -13.70 3.37
C TYR A 59 -7.01 -14.12 4.84
N VAL A 60 -7.08 -15.43 5.09
CA VAL A 60 -7.45 -16.02 6.40
C VAL A 60 -6.58 -15.54 7.56
N GLN A 61 -5.27 -15.46 7.36
CA GLN A 61 -4.31 -15.11 8.42
C GLN A 61 -3.98 -13.62 8.46
N GLN A 62 -4.64 -12.80 7.66
CA GLN A 62 -4.42 -11.35 7.67
C GLN A 62 -4.74 -10.77 9.05
N PRO A 63 -3.80 -10.07 9.68
CA PRO A 63 -4.13 -9.26 10.84
C PRO A 63 -5.18 -8.21 10.44
N PRO A 64 -6.26 -8.03 11.20
CA PRO A 64 -7.24 -6.99 10.91
C PRO A 64 -6.59 -5.62 10.74
N LEU A 65 -6.97 -4.89 9.70
CA LEU A 65 -6.54 -3.52 9.49
C LEU A 65 -7.17 -2.60 10.53
N ILE A 66 -6.50 -1.50 10.85
CA ILE A 66 -7.00 -0.53 11.83
C ILE A 66 -7.93 0.45 11.11
N PRO A 67 -9.25 0.46 11.46
CA PRO A 67 -10.24 1.29 10.76
C PRO A 67 -10.41 2.68 11.39
N HIS A 68 -9.47 3.13 12.19
CA HIS A 68 -9.52 4.42 12.88
C HIS A 68 -8.15 5.06 12.95
N SER A 69 -8.09 6.37 13.22
CA SER A 69 -6.83 7.08 13.42
C SER A 69 -6.11 6.57 14.68
N ILE A 70 -4.79 6.44 14.57
CA ILE A 70 -3.89 6.15 15.68
C ILE A 70 -2.92 7.30 15.94
N GLU A 71 -3.23 8.49 15.46
CA GLU A 71 -2.41 9.66 15.68
C GLU A 71 -2.22 9.91 17.18
N GLY A 72 -0.98 10.14 17.60
CA GLY A 72 -0.62 10.31 19.00
C GLY A 72 -0.62 9.04 19.86
N TYR A 73 -0.94 7.87 19.30
CA TYR A 73 -0.88 6.60 20.05
C TYR A 73 0.57 6.21 20.31
N ARG A 74 0.84 5.83 21.56
CA ARG A 74 2.18 5.39 21.98
C ARG A 74 2.15 3.94 22.41
N ILE A 75 3.19 3.21 22.01
CA ILE A 75 3.51 1.88 22.50
C ILE A 75 4.95 1.93 23.00
N ASN A 76 5.15 1.65 24.29
CA ASN A 76 6.45 1.57 24.91
C ASN A 76 6.42 0.51 26.02
N LEU A 77 7.53 0.25 26.69
CA LEU A 77 7.65 -0.79 27.72
C LEU A 77 6.67 -0.63 28.90
N LYS A 78 6.23 0.59 29.20
CA LYS A 78 5.35 0.89 30.34
C LYS A 78 3.90 1.12 29.95
N PHE A 79 3.64 1.37 28.67
CA PHE A 79 2.32 1.78 28.22
C PHE A 79 2.06 1.37 26.78
N ASN A 80 0.88 0.82 26.53
CA ASN A 80 0.39 0.50 25.21
C ASN A 80 -1.02 1.07 25.04
N LYS A 81 -1.14 2.12 24.23
CA LYS A 81 -2.41 2.83 24.01
C LYS A 81 -3.49 1.91 23.41
N CYS A 82 -3.14 0.95 22.59
CA CYS A 82 -4.11 0.02 21.99
C CYS A 82 -4.81 -0.82 23.07
N LEU A 83 -4.07 -1.26 24.10
CA LEU A 83 -4.61 -2.08 25.18
C LEU A 83 -5.55 -1.32 26.11
N THR A 84 -5.53 0.02 26.11
CA THR A 84 -6.49 0.80 26.91
C THR A 84 -7.93 0.62 26.42
N CYS A 85 -8.12 0.21 25.16
CA CYS A 85 -9.44 -0.07 24.60
C CYS A 85 -9.61 -1.56 24.24
N HIS A 86 -8.60 -2.20 23.65
CA HIS A 86 -8.71 -3.54 23.10
C HIS A 86 -8.41 -4.68 24.07
N SER A 87 -7.97 -4.37 25.30
CA SER A 87 -7.74 -5.43 26.31
C SER A 87 -9.02 -6.13 26.73
N TRP A 88 -8.87 -7.31 27.31
CA TRP A 88 -9.99 -8.08 27.87
C TRP A 88 -10.72 -7.33 28.99
N ALA A 89 -10.05 -6.47 29.72
CA ALA A 89 -10.65 -5.66 30.78
C ALA A 89 -11.50 -4.50 30.24
N ASN A 90 -11.11 -3.92 29.09
CA ASN A 90 -11.64 -2.60 28.69
C ASN A 90 -12.47 -2.63 27.40
N TYR A 91 -12.41 -3.73 26.60
CA TYR A 91 -13.03 -3.77 25.27
C TYR A 91 -14.53 -3.49 25.28
N GLN A 92 -15.26 -3.95 26.29
CA GLN A 92 -16.71 -3.73 26.39
C GLN A 92 -17.06 -2.26 26.61
N GLN A 93 -16.36 -1.59 27.54
CA GLN A 93 -16.59 -0.17 27.84
C GLN A 93 -16.18 0.73 26.66
N SER A 94 -15.14 0.33 25.97
CA SER A 94 -14.61 1.07 24.81
C SER A 94 -15.31 0.75 23.50
N HIS A 95 -16.22 -0.23 23.49
CA HIS A 95 -16.85 -0.77 22.28
C HIS A 95 -15.83 -1.21 21.23
N ALA A 96 -14.65 -1.63 21.67
CA ALA A 96 -13.56 -2.05 20.81
C ALA A 96 -13.58 -3.57 20.58
N THR A 97 -13.01 -4.02 19.46
CA THR A 97 -12.80 -5.44 19.22
C THR A 97 -11.80 -6.00 20.22
N LYS A 98 -12.20 -7.03 20.96
CA LYS A 98 -11.32 -7.70 21.92
C LYS A 98 -10.18 -8.43 21.22
N ILE A 99 -8.95 -8.32 21.73
CA ILE A 99 -7.81 -9.09 21.23
C ILE A 99 -8.06 -10.59 21.41
N SER A 100 -7.66 -11.38 20.40
CA SER A 100 -7.84 -12.84 20.41
C SER A 100 -6.85 -13.51 21.35
N GLN A 101 -7.18 -14.75 21.75
CA GLN A 101 -6.34 -15.56 22.61
C GLN A 101 -4.94 -15.78 22.06
N THR A 102 -4.78 -15.87 20.74
CA THR A 102 -3.47 -16.05 20.07
C THR A 102 -2.45 -14.94 20.36
N HIS A 103 -2.91 -13.79 20.87
CA HIS A 103 -2.00 -12.71 21.30
C HIS A 103 -1.34 -12.97 22.65
N PHE A 104 -1.84 -13.95 23.39
CA PHE A 104 -1.31 -14.36 24.71
C PHE A 104 -0.38 -15.58 24.59
N GLU A 105 -0.26 -16.18 23.41
CA GLU A 105 0.55 -17.37 23.16
C GLU A 105 1.98 -16.98 22.79
N ASP A 106 2.95 -17.64 23.39
CA ASP A 106 4.34 -17.54 23.00
C ASP A 106 4.68 -18.44 21.80
N ARG A 107 5.98 -18.58 21.47
CA ARG A 107 6.40 -19.40 20.33
C ARG A 107 6.29 -20.90 20.59
N ALA A 108 6.30 -21.32 21.84
CA ALA A 108 6.12 -22.71 22.24
C ALA A 108 4.64 -23.12 22.25
N GLY A 109 3.73 -22.13 22.18
CA GLY A 109 2.28 -22.33 22.24
C GLY A 109 1.72 -22.21 23.67
N ASP A 110 2.57 -21.84 24.64
CA ASP A 110 2.12 -21.62 26.02
C ASP A 110 1.32 -20.31 26.12
N VAL A 111 0.18 -20.38 26.83
CA VAL A 111 -0.73 -19.25 27.01
C VAL A 111 -0.36 -18.51 28.30
N HIS A 112 -0.11 -17.23 28.19
CA HIS A 112 0.24 -16.35 29.31
C HIS A 112 -0.95 -15.49 29.74
N ALA A 113 -0.90 -14.97 30.97
CA ALA A 113 -1.90 -14.04 31.48
C ALA A 113 -1.84 -12.64 30.81
N ASN A 114 -0.67 -12.28 30.27
CA ASN A 114 -0.42 -11.00 29.59
C ASN A 114 -0.16 -11.24 28.10
N VAL A 115 -0.32 -10.20 27.30
CA VAL A 115 0.04 -10.22 25.87
C VAL A 115 1.49 -10.65 25.70
N ALA A 116 1.72 -11.66 24.89
CA ALA A 116 3.06 -12.17 24.62
C ALA A 116 3.97 -11.07 24.06
N ALA A 117 5.24 -11.04 24.46
CA ALA A 117 6.19 -10.00 24.07
C ALA A 117 6.25 -9.79 22.55
N ARG A 118 6.18 -10.88 21.76
CA ARG A 118 6.17 -10.88 20.29
C ARG A 118 4.92 -10.25 19.68
N ARG A 119 3.85 -10.05 20.47
CA ARG A 119 2.56 -9.47 20.05
C ARG A 119 2.30 -8.08 20.66
N TYR A 120 3.26 -7.57 21.45
CA TYR A 120 3.07 -6.33 22.19
C TYR A 120 3.08 -5.08 21.29
N ASN A 121 3.87 -5.09 20.22
CA ASN A 121 3.94 -3.99 19.25
C ASN A 121 2.85 -4.16 18.17
N CYS A 122 1.64 -3.77 18.48
CA CYS A 122 0.45 -4.00 17.67
C CYS A 122 0.60 -3.51 16.22
N THR A 123 1.20 -2.33 16.02
CA THR A 123 1.36 -1.71 14.70
C THR A 123 2.37 -2.38 13.77
N GLN A 124 3.12 -3.38 14.26
CA GLN A 124 3.95 -4.21 13.38
C GLN A 124 3.12 -5.19 12.53
N CYS A 125 1.90 -5.50 12.96
CA CYS A 125 1.01 -6.40 12.25
C CYS A 125 -0.31 -5.73 11.87
N HIS A 126 -0.83 -4.84 12.70
CA HIS A 126 -2.05 -4.08 12.45
C HIS A 126 -1.70 -2.71 11.89
N VAL A 127 -2.16 -2.42 10.67
CA VAL A 127 -1.77 -1.21 9.94
C VAL A 127 -2.97 -0.28 9.78
N PRO A 128 -2.84 1.00 10.16
CA PRO A 128 -3.87 1.99 9.88
C PRO A 128 -3.93 2.26 8.37
N GLN A 129 -5.09 2.64 7.89
CA GLN A 129 -5.30 2.93 6.49
C GLN A 129 -5.24 4.43 6.22
N ALA A 130 -4.55 4.82 5.17
CA ALA A 130 -4.55 6.18 4.66
C ALA A 130 -5.77 6.40 3.74
N ASN A 131 -6.39 7.56 3.84
CA ASN A 131 -7.37 8.00 2.87
C ASN A 131 -6.65 8.59 1.65
N ALA A 132 -6.03 7.71 0.87
CA ALA A 132 -5.29 8.06 -0.34
C ALA A 132 -5.78 7.20 -1.50
N LYS A 133 -5.85 7.81 -2.68
CA LYS A 133 -6.15 7.04 -3.91
C LYS A 133 -4.94 6.16 -4.23
N PRO A 134 -5.11 4.85 -4.40
CA PRO A 134 -4.01 3.98 -4.79
C PRO A 134 -3.51 4.36 -6.19
N LEU A 135 -2.20 4.29 -6.40
CA LEU A 135 -1.57 4.55 -7.71
C LEU A 135 -1.92 3.46 -8.72
N VAL A 136 -2.12 2.24 -8.24
CA VAL A 136 -2.47 1.06 -9.03
C VAL A 136 -3.64 0.37 -8.35
N GLU A 137 -4.62 -0.07 -9.13
CA GLU A 137 -5.74 -0.83 -8.61
C GLU A 137 -5.28 -2.19 -8.05
N ASN A 138 -5.84 -2.56 -6.90
CA ASN A 138 -5.60 -3.86 -6.33
C ASN A 138 -6.36 -4.94 -7.13
N GLN A 139 -5.65 -5.82 -7.80
CA GLN A 139 -6.19 -6.94 -8.55
C GLN A 139 -6.18 -8.25 -7.76
N PHE A 140 -5.83 -8.21 -6.49
CA PHE A 140 -5.81 -9.40 -5.64
C PHE A 140 -7.24 -9.91 -5.42
N GLU A 141 -7.45 -11.18 -5.74
CA GLU A 141 -8.69 -11.90 -5.46
C GLU A 141 -8.49 -12.86 -4.30
N PRO A 142 -9.16 -12.63 -3.14
CA PRO A 142 -9.06 -13.54 -2.01
C PRO A 142 -9.76 -14.87 -2.32
N VAL A 143 -9.32 -15.95 -1.65
CA VAL A 143 -10.03 -17.23 -1.75
C VAL A 143 -11.50 -17.08 -1.34
N PRO A 144 -12.45 -17.74 -2.04
CA PRO A 144 -13.88 -17.55 -1.84
C PRO A 144 -14.37 -17.76 -0.40
N VAL A 145 -13.70 -18.63 0.36
CA VAL A 145 -14.02 -18.93 1.78
C VAL A 145 -13.91 -17.70 2.68
N VAL A 146 -13.06 -16.73 2.34
CA VAL A 146 -12.84 -15.52 3.16
C VAL A 146 -13.91 -14.46 2.92
N ARG A 147 -14.61 -14.51 1.78
CA ARG A 147 -15.67 -13.54 1.43
C ARG A 147 -16.99 -13.74 2.18
N GLN A 148 -17.14 -14.83 2.91
CA GLN A 148 -18.41 -15.21 3.53
C GLN A 148 -18.54 -14.83 5.01
N HIS A 149 -17.62 -13.99 5.54
CA HIS A 149 -17.64 -13.59 6.97
C HIS A 149 -17.54 -12.08 7.15
#